data_66978dce2ab0ca7bf4a1ff591a0cd4aa
#
_entry.id   66978dce2ab0ca7bf4a1ff591a0cd4aa
#
_cell.length_a   1.000
_cell.length_b   1.000
_cell.length_c   1.000
_cell.angle_alpha   90.00
_cell.angle_beta   90.00
_cell.angle_gamma   90.00
#
_symmetry.space_group_name_H-M   'P 1'
#
loop_
_entity.id
_entity.type
_entity.pdbx_description
1 polymer ?
#
loop_
_entity_poly.entity_id
_entity_poly.type
_entity_poly.pdbx_seq_one_letter_code
_entity_poly.pdbx_strand_id
1 'polypeptide(L)'
;MFGAVVVFTALATIAVWLVVRDAPPGHPFLVRTPEPPRQMLQGLVEVLRNPRLKPILALNFCNYACTFTVQGLWGGPFLREVHGLSPIEAGNVLLVAVIAYQVGMLAFGPLDRLLDTRKWIAIGGSLAIISILATLALASHPPILVPIGAILGIGFFSATSTMVMTHARGVIPDRLIGRGIATINTSVMLGVACMQTFSGIIVGAFEPLADGARTETAYRALFGVLTVVLIVAVAIYSRSQDVKPSDEMRACRQQRDA
;
A
#
# COMPACT_ATOMS: atom_id res chain seq x y z
N MET A 1 16.42 -4.26 23.44
CA MET A 1 16.00 -3.78 22.11
C MET A 1 14.86 -2.77 22.20
N PHE A 2 13.71 -3.05 22.84
CA PHE A 2 12.58 -2.11 22.95
C PHE A 2 12.94 -0.78 23.65
N GLY A 3 13.76 -0.79 24.72
CA GLY A 3 14.18 0.44 25.42
C GLY A 3 14.94 1.42 24.51
N ALA A 4 15.82 0.92 23.62
CA ALA A 4 16.55 1.77 22.68
C ALA A 4 15.60 2.46 21.68
N VAL A 5 14.58 1.73 21.18
CA VAL A 5 13.57 2.29 20.27
C VAL A 5 12.76 3.37 20.98
N VAL A 6 12.36 3.15 22.24
CA VAL A 6 11.62 4.13 23.05
C VAL A 6 12.44 5.40 23.24
N VAL A 7 13.72 5.27 23.63
CA VAL A 7 14.61 6.41 23.82
C VAL A 7 14.79 7.19 22.51
N PHE A 8 15.06 6.48 21.40
CA PHE A 8 15.23 7.13 20.09
C PHE A 8 13.96 7.88 19.66
N THR A 9 12.79 7.25 19.82
CA THR A 9 11.50 7.88 19.48
C THR A 9 11.23 9.11 20.35
N ALA A 10 11.51 9.04 21.66
CA ALA A 10 11.36 10.16 22.57
C ALA A 10 12.29 11.34 22.18
N LEU A 11 13.55 11.06 21.87
CA LEU A 11 14.49 12.09 21.44
C LEU A 11 14.07 12.72 20.10
N ALA A 12 13.61 11.92 19.13
CA ALA A 12 13.07 12.42 17.87
C ALA A 12 11.84 13.30 18.09
N THR A 13 10.93 12.90 18.98
CA THR A 13 9.73 13.69 19.33
C THR A 13 10.11 15.03 19.96
N ILE A 14 11.06 15.04 20.89
CA ILE A 14 11.56 16.27 21.51
C ILE A 14 12.23 17.17 20.47
N ALA A 15 13.05 16.60 19.59
CA ALA A 15 13.72 17.35 18.53
C ALA A 15 12.70 18.00 17.57
N VAL A 16 11.67 17.26 17.13
CA VAL A 16 10.59 17.80 16.31
C VAL A 16 9.85 18.93 17.03
N TRP A 17 9.50 18.75 18.30
CA TRP A 17 8.80 19.76 19.09
C TRP A 17 9.61 21.04 19.25
N LEU A 18 10.92 20.95 19.42
CA LEU A 18 11.82 22.10 19.61
C LEU A 18 12.14 22.84 18.29
N VAL A 19 12.27 22.10 17.17
CA VAL A 19 12.81 22.63 15.91
C VAL A 19 11.73 22.93 14.88
N VAL A 20 10.68 22.09 14.80
CA VAL A 20 9.64 22.21 13.78
C VAL A 20 8.59 23.23 14.21
N ARG A 21 8.40 24.27 13.42
CA ARG A 21 7.33 25.25 13.58
C ARG A 21 6.31 25.04 12.46
N ASP A 22 5.02 25.13 12.79
CA ASP A 22 3.92 24.93 11.83
C ASP A 22 3.94 25.96 10.70
N ALA A 23 4.50 27.14 10.96
CA ALA A 23 4.59 28.21 9.99
C ALA A 23 5.76 29.17 10.27
N PRO A 24 6.42 29.70 9.23
CA PRO A 24 7.34 30.84 9.39
C PRO A 24 6.58 32.05 9.93
N PRO A 25 7.19 32.85 10.85
CA PRO A 25 6.57 34.05 11.37
C PRO A 25 6.27 35.04 10.22
N GLY A 26 5.00 35.49 10.13
CA GLY A 26 4.60 36.51 9.12
C GLY A 26 4.18 35.99 7.74
N HIS A 27 4.01 34.67 7.55
CA HIS A 27 3.58 34.15 6.24
C HIS A 27 2.04 34.29 6.08
N PRO A 28 1.54 35.10 5.12
CA PRO A 28 0.12 35.46 5.00
C PRO A 28 -0.81 34.28 4.67
N PHE A 29 -0.28 33.19 4.12
CA PHE A 29 -1.06 31.99 3.74
C PHE A 29 -1.31 30.99 4.90
N LEU A 30 -0.84 31.26 6.11
CA LEU A 30 -0.86 30.31 7.22
C LEU A 30 -1.77 30.72 8.39
N VAL A 31 -2.57 31.78 8.22
CA VAL A 31 -3.67 32.06 9.16
C VAL A 31 -4.79 31.06 8.88
N ARG A 32 -4.65 29.84 9.41
CA ARG A 32 -5.77 28.87 9.43
C ARG A 32 -6.81 29.40 10.39
N THR A 33 -7.90 29.93 9.87
CA THR A 33 -9.11 30.12 10.68
C THR A 33 -9.59 28.73 11.11
N PRO A 34 -9.85 28.52 12.42
CA PRO A 34 -10.39 27.25 12.92
C PRO A 34 -11.69 26.92 12.17
N GLU A 35 -11.69 25.85 11.41
CA GLU A 35 -12.91 25.41 10.72
C GLU A 35 -13.85 24.73 11.72
N PRO A 36 -15.15 25.03 11.72
CA PRO A 36 -16.10 24.34 12.56
C PRO A 36 -16.17 22.84 12.18
N PRO A 37 -16.39 21.94 13.17
CA PRO A 37 -16.43 20.48 12.93
C PRO A 37 -17.39 20.04 11.82
N ARG A 38 -18.48 20.79 11.63
CA ARG A 38 -19.46 20.55 10.57
C ARG A 38 -18.86 20.73 9.18
N GLN A 39 -18.01 21.74 8.97
CA GLN A 39 -17.34 21.97 7.68
C GLN A 39 -16.25 20.90 7.43
N MET A 40 -15.60 20.44 8.48
CA MET A 40 -14.64 19.32 8.38
C MET A 40 -15.33 18.04 7.89
N LEU A 41 -16.48 17.71 8.48
CA LEU A 41 -17.27 16.55 8.07
C LEU A 41 -17.84 16.68 6.65
N GLN A 42 -18.32 17.86 6.28
CA GLN A 42 -18.81 18.12 4.92
C GLN A 42 -17.71 17.92 3.88
N GLY A 43 -16.49 18.42 4.14
CA GLY A 43 -15.36 18.21 3.25
C GLY A 43 -14.94 16.74 3.13
N LEU A 44 -15.03 15.95 4.21
CA LEU A 44 -14.80 14.51 4.16
C LEU A 44 -15.86 13.79 3.28
N VAL A 45 -17.13 14.13 3.48
CA VAL A 45 -18.24 13.58 2.67
C VAL A 45 -18.07 13.96 1.20
N GLU A 46 -17.63 15.18 0.90
CA GLU A 46 -17.36 15.62 -0.46
C GLU A 46 -16.24 14.80 -1.12
N VAL A 47 -15.14 14.52 -0.40
CA VAL A 47 -14.06 13.64 -0.87
C VAL A 47 -14.58 12.24 -1.16
N LEU A 48 -15.35 11.64 -0.25
CA LEU A 48 -15.90 10.28 -0.40
C LEU A 48 -16.95 10.18 -1.52
N ARG A 49 -17.66 11.28 -1.82
CA ARG A 49 -18.64 11.34 -2.91
C ARG A 49 -18.00 11.54 -4.27
N ASN A 50 -16.73 11.91 -4.37
CA ASN A 50 -16.04 12.11 -5.65
C ASN A 50 -16.03 10.80 -6.47
N PRO A 51 -16.74 10.74 -7.62
CA PRO A 51 -16.85 9.52 -8.41
C PRO A 51 -15.51 9.10 -9.04
N ARG A 52 -14.60 10.04 -9.28
CA ARG A 52 -13.27 9.76 -9.82
C ARG A 52 -12.36 9.11 -8.79
N LEU A 53 -12.56 9.41 -7.51
CA LEU A 53 -11.73 8.87 -6.42
C LEU A 53 -12.14 7.44 -6.04
N LYS A 54 -13.43 7.07 -6.15
CA LYS A 54 -13.94 5.75 -5.72
C LYS A 54 -13.16 4.55 -6.30
N PRO A 55 -12.93 4.44 -7.62
CA PRO A 55 -12.18 3.31 -8.16
C PRO A 55 -10.71 3.30 -7.71
N ILE A 56 -10.13 4.48 -7.45
CA ILE A 56 -8.76 4.60 -6.94
C ILE A 56 -8.69 4.13 -5.50
N LEU A 57 -9.66 4.50 -4.66
CA LEU A 57 -9.76 4.03 -3.27
C LEU A 57 -9.95 2.51 -3.20
N ALA A 58 -10.72 1.91 -4.12
CA ALA A 58 -10.90 0.46 -4.16
C ALA A 58 -9.57 -0.29 -4.39
N LEU A 59 -8.75 0.16 -5.35
CA LEU A 59 -7.43 -0.42 -5.56
C LEU A 59 -6.50 -0.13 -4.38
N ASN A 60 -6.51 1.09 -3.86
CA ASN A 60 -5.66 1.49 -2.74
C ASN A 60 -5.96 0.66 -1.48
N PHE A 61 -7.24 0.41 -1.19
CA PHE A 61 -7.72 -0.43 -0.09
C PHE A 61 -7.21 -1.87 -0.22
N CYS A 62 -7.31 -2.48 -1.42
CA CYS A 62 -6.99 -3.90 -1.61
C CYS A 62 -5.51 -4.15 -1.87
N ASN A 63 -4.83 -3.33 -2.68
CA ASN A 63 -3.47 -3.60 -3.15
C ASN A 63 -2.49 -3.62 -1.98
N TYR A 64 -2.46 -2.54 -1.18
CA TYR A 64 -1.57 -2.47 -0.03
C TYR A 64 -1.94 -3.52 1.04
N ALA A 65 -3.25 -3.74 1.25
CA ALA A 65 -3.73 -4.74 2.19
C ALA A 65 -3.28 -6.16 1.83
N CYS A 66 -3.41 -6.57 0.57
CA CYS A 66 -2.97 -7.88 0.09
C CYS A 66 -1.46 -8.06 0.28
N THR A 67 -0.65 -7.09 -0.15
CA THR A 67 0.80 -7.19 -0.05
C THR A 67 1.28 -7.17 1.40
N PHE A 68 0.71 -6.31 2.24
CA PHE A 68 1.06 -6.21 3.65
C PHE A 68 0.60 -7.44 4.46
N THR A 69 -0.51 -8.08 4.06
CA THR A 69 -0.97 -9.34 4.67
C THR A 69 0.03 -10.47 4.40
N VAL A 70 0.60 -10.54 3.19
CA VAL A 70 1.64 -11.53 2.89
C VAL A 70 2.93 -11.20 3.63
N GLN A 71 3.47 -10.00 3.49
CA GLN A 71 4.79 -9.66 4.03
C GLN A 71 4.79 -9.49 5.55
N GLY A 72 3.74 -8.89 6.12
CA GLY A 72 3.68 -8.53 7.53
C GLY A 72 3.08 -9.61 8.43
N LEU A 73 2.28 -10.54 7.88
CA LEU A 73 1.58 -11.53 8.71
C LEU A 73 1.91 -12.96 8.32
N TRP A 74 1.73 -13.34 7.05
CA TRP A 74 1.76 -14.75 6.66
C TRP A 74 3.03 -15.20 5.95
N GLY A 75 3.86 -14.32 5.42
CA GLY A 75 5.09 -14.69 4.70
C GLY A 75 6.11 -15.41 5.58
N GLY A 76 6.31 -14.94 6.80
CA GLY A 76 7.19 -15.61 7.77
C GLY A 76 6.71 -17.01 8.16
N PRO A 77 5.46 -17.15 8.66
CA PRO A 77 4.86 -18.46 8.92
C PRO A 77 4.88 -19.39 7.69
N PHE A 78 4.50 -18.92 6.52
CA PHE A 78 4.53 -19.72 5.28
C PHE A 78 5.92 -20.30 4.97
N LEU A 79 6.96 -19.48 5.04
CA LEU A 79 8.34 -19.94 4.81
C LEU A 79 8.80 -20.95 5.86
N ARG A 80 8.36 -20.80 7.10
CA ARG A 80 8.75 -21.71 8.20
C ARG A 80 7.96 -23.00 8.20
N GLU A 81 6.64 -22.91 8.12
CA GLU A 81 5.73 -24.04 8.31
C GLU A 81 5.65 -24.94 7.08
N VAL A 82 5.75 -24.37 5.87
CA VAL A 82 5.65 -25.13 4.61
C VAL A 82 7.03 -25.50 4.06
N HIS A 83 8.02 -24.62 4.21
CA HIS A 83 9.34 -24.81 3.61
C HIS A 83 10.46 -25.08 4.62
N GLY A 84 10.15 -25.14 5.93
CA GLY A 84 11.09 -25.55 6.97
C GLY A 84 12.21 -24.55 7.26
N LEU A 85 12.08 -23.28 6.83
CA LEU A 85 13.09 -22.27 7.13
C LEU A 85 13.12 -21.97 8.63
N SER A 86 14.32 -21.71 9.14
CA SER A 86 14.48 -21.19 10.49
C SER A 86 13.87 -19.77 10.62
N PRO A 87 13.55 -19.30 11.84
CA PRO A 87 13.07 -17.93 12.05
C PRO A 87 14.00 -16.85 11.51
N ILE A 88 15.32 -17.09 11.54
CA ILE A 88 16.33 -16.14 11.03
C ILE A 88 16.30 -16.12 9.51
N GLU A 89 16.27 -17.26 8.85
CA GLU A 89 16.22 -17.33 7.39
C GLU A 89 14.95 -16.69 6.84
N ALA A 90 13.78 -17.01 7.42
CA ALA A 90 12.51 -16.39 7.05
C ALA A 90 12.55 -14.86 7.27
N GLY A 91 13.11 -14.40 8.39
CA GLY A 91 13.32 -12.99 8.69
C GLY A 91 14.21 -12.30 7.66
N ASN A 92 15.29 -12.95 7.23
CA ASN A 92 16.20 -12.42 6.20
C ASN A 92 15.49 -12.29 4.84
N VAL A 93 14.66 -13.25 4.45
CA VAL A 93 13.85 -13.16 3.20
C VAL A 93 12.92 -11.95 3.27
N LEU A 94 12.22 -11.75 4.39
CA LEU A 94 11.34 -10.60 4.58
C LEU A 94 12.12 -9.28 4.60
N LEU A 95 13.31 -9.23 5.18
CA LEU A 95 14.19 -8.06 5.14
C LEU A 95 14.58 -7.71 3.71
N VAL A 96 15.00 -8.71 2.92
CA VAL A 96 15.34 -8.49 1.50
C VAL A 96 14.12 -8.05 0.71
N ALA A 97 12.91 -8.52 1.04
CA ALA A 97 11.67 -8.05 0.42
C ALA A 97 11.40 -6.56 0.72
N VAL A 98 11.71 -6.08 1.92
CA VAL A 98 11.63 -4.64 2.24
C VAL A 98 12.67 -3.84 1.43
N ILE A 99 13.88 -4.36 1.26
CA ILE A 99 14.90 -3.75 0.39
C ILE A 99 14.40 -3.72 -1.06
N ALA A 100 13.82 -4.82 -1.55
CA ALA A 100 13.23 -4.88 -2.89
C ALA A 100 12.11 -3.83 -3.08
N TYR A 101 11.28 -3.56 -2.06
CA TYR A 101 10.31 -2.47 -2.07
C TYR A 101 10.99 -1.10 -2.27
N GLN A 102 12.06 -0.82 -1.54
CA GLN A 102 12.79 0.45 -1.67
C GLN A 102 13.42 0.61 -3.07
N VAL A 103 13.99 -0.47 -3.61
CA VAL A 103 14.49 -0.50 -4.99
C VAL A 103 13.34 -0.26 -5.98
N GLY A 104 12.18 -0.87 -5.75
CA GLY A 104 10.97 -0.64 -6.54
C GLY A 104 10.55 0.84 -6.50
N MET A 105 10.57 1.50 -5.34
CA MET A 105 10.25 2.93 -5.24
C MET A 105 11.19 3.79 -6.09
N LEU A 106 12.48 3.48 -6.10
CA LEU A 106 13.45 4.19 -6.95
C LEU A 106 13.24 3.90 -8.43
N ALA A 107 12.86 2.67 -8.79
CA ALA A 107 12.60 2.27 -10.18
C ALA A 107 11.30 2.86 -10.74
N PHE A 108 10.20 2.79 -9.97
CA PHE A 108 8.90 3.27 -10.41
C PHE A 108 8.73 4.78 -10.26
N GLY A 109 9.49 5.44 -9.36
CA GLY A 109 9.38 6.88 -9.12
C GLY A 109 9.50 7.75 -10.38
N PRO A 110 10.52 7.58 -11.23
CA PRO A 110 10.62 8.35 -12.47
C PRO A 110 9.72 7.85 -13.60
N LEU A 111 9.14 6.65 -13.48
CA LEU A 111 8.42 5.98 -14.57
C LEU A 111 7.11 6.70 -14.94
N ASP A 112 6.46 7.37 -13.99
CA ASP A 112 5.25 8.14 -14.23
C ASP A 112 5.48 9.28 -15.23
N ARG A 113 6.65 9.93 -15.16
CA ARG A 113 7.05 11.00 -16.07
C ARG A 113 7.54 10.47 -17.42
N LEU A 114 8.25 9.34 -17.40
CA LEU A 114 8.77 8.71 -18.63
C LEU A 114 7.65 8.15 -19.51
N LEU A 115 6.64 7.52 -18.90
CA LEU A 115 5.52 6.91 -19.60
C LEU A 115 4.28 7.83 -19.67
N ASP A 116 4.34 9.01 -19.04
CA ASP A 116 3.25 9.98 -18.94
C ASP A 116 1.92 9.35 -18.49
N THR A 117 1.99 8.45 -17.51
CA THR A 117 0.83 7.72 -16.99
C THR A 117 1.08 7.24 -15.56
N ARG A 118 0.08 7.33 -14.71
CA ARG A 118 0.07 6.74 -13.37
C ARG A 118 -0.78 5.49 -13.31
N LYS A 119 -1.87 5.49 -14.06
CA LYS A 119 -2.84 4.41 -14.10
C LYS A 119 -2.23 3.10 -14.59
N TRP A 120 -1.56 3.13 -15.74
CA TRP A 120 -1.05 1.91 -16.35
C TRP A 120 0.13 1.30 -15.60
N ILE A 121 0.94 2.12 -14.93
CA ILE A 121 2.00 1.63 -14.03
C ILE A 121 1.39 0.91 -12.84
N ALA A 122 0.35 1.51 -12.21
CA ALA A 122 -0.34 0.89 -11.08
C ALA A 122 -1.02 -0.44 -11.48
N ILE A 123 -1.66 -0.48 -12.66
CA ILE A 123 -2.25 -1.72 -13.21
C ILE A 123 -1.17 -2.76 -13.46
N GLY A 124 -0.08 -2.41 -14.13
CA GLY A 124 1.02 -3.33 -14.43
C GLY A 124 1.64 -3.95 -13.18
N GLY A 125 1.93 -3.13 -12.16
CA GLY A 125 2.43 -3.63 -10.89
C GLY A 125 1.43 -4.54 -10.16
N SER A 126 0.14 -4.17 -10.17
CA SER A 126 -0.90 -5.01 -9.56
C SER A 126 -1.08 -6.33 -10.30
N LEU A 127 -0.99 -6.35 -11.64
CA LEU A 127 -1.04 -7.58 -12.44
C LEU A 127 0.16 -8.48 -12.17
N ALA A 128 1.35 -7.91 -11.96
CA ALA A 128 2.52 -8.68 -11.56
C ALA A 128 2.30 -9.34 -10.19
N ILE A 129 1.75 -8.61 -9.21
CA ILE A 129 1.41 -9.16 -7.88
C ILE A 129 0.34 -10.25 -8.01
N ILE A 130 -0.71 -10.05 -8.82
CA ILE A 130 -1.74 -11.06 -9.11
C ILE A 130 -1.11 -12.33 -9.65
N SER A 131 -0.21 -12.22 -10.63
CA SER A 131 0.47 -13.38 -11.23
C SER A 131 1.33 -14.14 -10.21
N ILE A 132 2.03 -13.42 -9.33
CA ILE A 132 2.83 -14.01 -8.26
C ILE A 132 1.94 -14.74 -7.24
N LEU A 133 0.86 -14.09 -6.77
CA LEU A 133 -0.07 -14.69 -5.82
C LEU A 133 -0.78 -15.91 -6.43
N ALA A 134 -1.18 -15.84 -7.70
CA ALA A 134 -1.77 -16.96 -8.42
C ALA A 134 -0.79 -18.14 -8.54
N THR A 135 0.49 -17.86 -8.80
CA THR A 135 1.53 -18.91 -8.82
C THR A 135 1.64 -19.59 -7.45
N LEU A 136 1.68 -18.84 -6.35
CA LEU A 136 1.70 -19.42 -4.99
C LEU A 136 0.42 -20.18 -4.64
N ALA A 137 -0.73 -19.77 -5.16
CA ALA A 137 -2.01 -20.45 -4.93
C ALA A 137 -2.10 -21.78 -5.68
N LEU A 138 -1.57 -21.84 -6.89
CA LEU A 138 -1.69 -22.99 -7.79
C LEU A 138 -0.57 -24.01 -7.63
N ALA A 139 0.65 -23.57 -7.31
CA ALA A 139 1.79 -24.44 -7.15
C ALA A 139 1.65 -25.34 -5.91
N SER A 140 1.82 -26.65 -6.07
CA SER A 140 1.92 -27.64 -4.98
C SER A 140 3.38 -27.97 -4.76
N HIS A 141 3.85 -27.84 -3.53
CA HIS A 141 5.24 -28.12 -3.14
C HIS A 141 6.29 -27.47 -4.04
N PRO A 142 6.20 -26.13 -4.28
CA PRO A 142 7.16 -25.45 -5.14
C PRO A 142 8.57 -25.50 -4.50
N PRO A 143 9.63 -25.59 -5.33
CA PRO A 143 10.98 -25.48 -4.82
C PRO A 143 11.19 -24.14 -4.11
N ILE A 144 12.00 -24.12 -3.05
CA ILE A 144 12.15 -22.97 -2.13
C ILE A 144 12.46 -21.62 -2.81
N LEU A 145 13.09 -21.64 -3.95
CA LEU A 145 13.39 -20.42 -4.72
C LEU A 145 12.12 -19.73 -5.23
N VAL A 146 11.03 -20.49 -5.47
CA VAL A 146 9.76 -19.92 -5.96
C VAL A 146 9.10 -19.04 -4.88
N PRO A 147 8.85 -19.50 -3.64
CA PRO A 147 8.28 -18.65 -2.60
C PRO A 147 9.20 -17.50 -2.19
N ILE A 148 10.51 -17.70 -2.16
CA ILE A 148 11.46 -16.60 -1.91
C ILE A 148 11.33 -15.55 -3.01
N GLY A 149 11.43 -15.94 -4.28
CA GLY A 149 11.27 -15.02 -5.41
C GLY A 149 9.90 -14.34 -5.44
N ALA A 150 8.84 -15.05 -5.05
CA ALA A 150 7.50 -14.51 -4.94
C ALA A 150 7.41 -13.40 -3.88
N ILE A 151 7.94 -13.63 -2.67
CA ILE A 151 7.93 -12.65 -1.58
C ILE A 151 8.76 -11.40 -1.95
N LEU A 152 9.92 -11.58 -2.59
CA LEU A 152 10.74 -10.49 -3.10
C LEU A 152 10.02 -9.72 -4.23
N GLY A 153 9.40 -10.43 -5.16
CA GLY A 153 8.62 -9.85 -6.24
C GLY A 153 7.42 -9.06 -5.75
N ILE A 154 6.67 -9.58 -4.78
CA ILE A 154 5.60 -8.84 -4.10
C ILE A 154 6.19 -7.57 -3.47
N GLY A 155 7.34 -7.64 -2.80
CA GLY A 155 8.04 -6.49 -2.27
C GLY A 155 8.28 -5.43 -3.33
N PHE A 156 8.95 -5.80 -4.41
CA PHE A 156 9.32 -4.89 -5.49
C PHE A 156 8.09 -4.24 -6.16
N PHE A 157 7.11 -5.03 -6.58
CA PHE A 157 5.94 -4.51 -7.29
C PHE A 157 4.96 -3.77 -6.39
N SER A 158 4.96 -4.00 -5.07
CA SER A 158 4.12 -3.23 -4.15
C SER A 158 4.48 -1.75 -4.09
N ALA A 159 5.69 -1.37 -4.51
CA ALA A 159 6.10 0.03 -4.65
C ALA A 159 5.24 0.81 -5.66
N THR A 160 4.55 0.15 -6.60
CA THR A 160 3.59 0.80 -7.50
C THR A 160 2.36 1.36 -6.77
N SER A 161 2.12 1.00 -5.50
CA SER A 161 1.09 1.62 -4.65
C SER A 161 1.28 3.13 -4.49
N THR A 162 2.52 3.63 -4.58
CA THR A 162 2.82 5.07 -4.59
C THR A 162 2.21 5.78 -5.80
N MET A 163 2.12 5.10 -6.94
CA MET A 163 1.46 5.61 -8.15
C MET A 163 -0.06 5.75 -7.92
N VAL A 164 -0.67 4.80 -7.21
CA VAL A 164 -2.09 4.87 -6.84
C VAL A 164 -2.35 6.07 -5.94
N MET A 165 -1.48 6.33 -4.97
CA MET A 165 -1.59 7.50 -4.08
C MET A 165 -1.42 8.81 -4.83
N THR A 166 -0.44 8.90 -5.74
CA THR A 166 -0.21 10.07 -6.57
C THR A 166 -1.36 10.30 -7.54
N HIS A 167 -1.93 9.23 -8.13
CA HIS A 167 -3.13 9.31 -8.96
C HIS A 167 -4.34 9.84 -8.16
N ALA A 168 -4.55 9.33 -6.94
CA ALA A 168 -5.62 9.81 -6.06
C ALA A 168 -5.49 11.30 -5.75
N ARG A 169 -4.26 11.79 -5.48
CA ARG A 169 -3.98 13.21 -5.25
C ARG A 169 -4.36 14.08 -6.45
N GLY A 170 -4.08 13.63 -7.67
CA GLY A 170 -4.38 14.37 -8.89
C GLY A 170 -5.88 14.54 -9.21
N VAL A 171 -6.77 13.77 -8.55
CA VAL A 171 -8.24 13.90 -8.71
C VAL A 171 -8.92 14.65 -7.57
N ILE A 172 -8.15 15.08 -6.56
CA ILE A 172 -8.66 15.81 -5.38
C ILE A 172 -8.45 17.30 -5.59
N PRO A 173 -9.49 18.15 -5.43
CA PRO A 173 -9.35 19.60 -5.49
C PRO A 173 -8.37 20.13 -4.43
N ASP A 174 -7.56 21.15 -4.78
CA ASP A 174 -6.51 21.71 -3.90
C ASP A 174 -7.01 22.07 -2.50
N ARG A 175 -8.20 22.66 -2.40
CA ARG A 175 -8.84 23.01 -1.12
C ARG A 175 -9.13 21.82 -0.19
N LEU A 176 -9.17 20.60 -0.73
CA LEU A 176 -9.47 19.36 -0.01
C LEU A 176 -8.28 18.40 0.08
N ILE A 177 -7.09 18.79 -0.37
CA ILE A 177 -5.90 17.89 -0.42
C ILE A 177 -5.62 17.24 0.93
N GLY A 178 -5.59 18.02 2.03
CA GLY A 178 -5.33 17.46 3.36
C GLY A 178 -6.35 16.39 3.78
N ARG A 179 -7.65 16.64 3.54
CA ARG A 179 -8.74 15.69 3.83
C ARG A 179 -8.68 14.49 2.91
N GLY A 180 -8.35 14.72 1.64
CA GLY A 180 -8.18 13.66 0.65
C GLY A 180 -7.06 12.71 1.01
N ILE A 181 -5.88 13.22 1.37
CA ILE A 181 -4.74 12.40 1.81
C ILE A 181 -5.09 11.61 3.08
N ALA A 182 -5.75 12.25 4.05
CA ALA A 182 -6.22 11.55 5.25
C ALA A 182 -7.19 10.41 4.91
N THR A 183 -8.14 10.64 3.98
CA THR A 183 -9.08 9.61 3.52
C THR A 183 -8.36 8.44 2.84
N ILE A 184 -7.37 8.72 1.98
CA ILE A 184 -6.57 7.71 1.30
C ILE A 184 -5.81 6.86 2.31
N ASN A 185 -5.12 7.48 3.27
CA ASN A 185 -4.37 6.77 4.32
C ASN A 185 -5.29 5.94 5.22
N THR A 186 -6.45 6.48 5.59
CA THR A 186 -7.46 5.72 6.36
C THR A 186 -7.95 4.51 5.59
N SER A 187 -8.19 4.66 4.27
CA SER A 187 -8.57 3.54 3.39
C SER A 187 -7.52 2.42 3.39
N VAL A 188 -6.22 2.76 3.34
CA VAL A 188 -5.12 1.78 3.44
C VAL A 188 -5.16 1.03 4.77
N MET A 189 -5.24 1.75 5.89
CA MET A 189 -5.22 1.14 7.22
C MET A 189 -6.43 0.25 7.46
N LEU A 190 -7.62 0.69 7.04
CA LEU A 190 -8.84 -0.13 7.08
C LEU A 190 -8.71 -1.38 6.19
N GLY A 191 -8.14 -1.23 5.00
CA GLY A 191 -7.88 -2.34 4.11
C GLY A 191 -6.99 -3.40 4.76
N VAL A 192 -5.89 -2.97 5.38
CA VAL A 192 -4.97 -3.87 6.10
C VAL A 192 -5.69 -4.57 7.25
N ALA A 193 -6.41 -3.83 8.10
CA ALA A 193 -7.13 -4.41 9.23
C ALA A 193 -8.18 -5.44 8.77
N CYS A 194 -8.99 -5.11 7.78
CA CYS A 194 -9.97 -6.03 7.20
C CYS A 194 -9.28 -7.27 6.63
N MET A 195 -8.27 -7.08 5.77
CA MET A 195 -7.63 -8.21 5.08
C MET A 195 -6.89 -9.13 6.03
N GLN A 196 -6.20 -8.60 7.04
CA GLN A 196 -5.54 -9.43 8.06
C GLN A 196 -6.55 -10.22 8.88
N THR A 197 -7.69 -9.61 9.27
CA THR A 197 -8.77 -10.32 9.96
C THR A 197 -9.36 -11.43 9.10
N PHE A 198 -9.72 -11.13 7.85
CA PHE A 198 -10.24 -12.14 6.92
C PHE A 198 -9.23 -13.24 6.61
N SER A 199 -7.96 -12.90 6.46
CA SER A 199 -6.90 -13.90 6.24
C SER A 199 -6.77 -14.86 7.40
N GLY A 200 -6.91 -14.37 8.63
CA GLY A 200 -6.95 -15.21 9.84
C GLY A 200 -8.12 -16.20 9.83
N ILE A 201 -9.32 -15.75 9.41
CA ILE A 201 -10.50 -16.60 9.27
C ILE A 201 -10.27 -17.67 8.19
N ILE A 202 -9.71 -17.30 7.03
CA ILE A 202 -9.44 -18.25 5.93
C ILE A 202 -8.47 -19.32 6.38
N VAL A 203 -7.32 -18.93 6.94
CA VAL A 203 -6.30 -19.88 7.38
C VAL A 203 -6.80 -20.72 8.58
N GLY A 204 -7.59 -20.10 9.46
CA GLY A 204 -8.21 -20.77 10.62
C GLY A 204 -9.28 -21.81 10.28
N ALA A 205 -9.84 -21.76 9.05
CA ALA A 205 -10.82 -22.76 8.58
C ALA A 205 -10.20 -24.13 8.24
N PHE A 206 -8.87 -24.20 8.17
CA PHE A 206 -8.14 -25.45 7.92
C PHE A 206 -7.61 -26.03 9.23
N GLU A 207 -7.75 -27.36 9.41
CA GLU A 207 -7.21 -28.03 10.58
C GLU A 207 -5.67 -27.91 10.60
N PRO A 208 -5.10 -27.56 11.77
CA PRO A 208 -3.65 -27.51 11.92
C PRO A 208 -3.06 -28.94 11.89
N LEU A 209 -1.79 -29.06 11.53
CA LEU A 209 -1.03 -30.28 11.67
C LEU A 209 -0.84 -30.63 13.17
N ALA A 210 -0.41 -31.87 13.44
CA ALA A 210 -0.22 -32.36 14.81
C ALA A 210 0.76 -31.51 15.66
N ASP A 211 1.68 -30.79 15.02
CA ASP A 211 2.64 -29.86 15.62
C ASP A 211 2.11 -28.42 15.75
N GLY A 212 0.85 -28.19 15.33
CA GLY A 212 0.19 -26.88 15.35
C GLY A 212 0.50 -25.99 14.13
N ALA A 213 1.36 -26.43 13.20
CA ALA A 213 1.64 -25.72 11.96
C ALA A 213 0.43 -25.72 11.03
N ARG A 214 0.34 -24.70 10.17
CA ARG A 214 -0.71 -24.60 9.15
C ARG A 214 -0.33 -25.42 7.92
N THR A 215 -1.33 -26.02 7.30
CA THR A 215 -1.14 -26.81 6.09
C THR A 215 -0.80 -25.93 4.91
N GLU A 216 -0.03 -26.42 3.94
CA GLU A 216 0.22 -25.74 2.67
C GLU A 216 -1.10 -25.35 1.98
N THR A 217 -2.13 -26.19 2.05
CA THR A 217 -3.45 -25.92 1.47
C THR A 217 -4.10 -24.66 2.06
N ALA A 218 -3.91 -24.41 3.35
CA ALA A 218 -4.41 -23.19 3.99
C ALA A 218 -3.75 -21.93 3.39
N TYR A 219 -2.44 -21.96 3.18
CA TYR A 219 -1.71 -20.86 2.54
C TYR A 219 -2.10 -20.67 1.08
N ARG A 220 -2.25 -21.76 0.34
CA ARG A 220 -2.71 -21.72 -1.06
C ARG A 220 -4.11 -21.11 -1.18
N ALA A 221 -5.03 -21.48 -0.29
CA ALA A 221 -6.37 -20.90 -0.23
C ALA A 221 -6.30 -19.40 0.07
N LEU A 222 -5.46 -18.97 1.02
CA LEU A 222 -5.22 -17.58 1.31
C LEU A 222 -4.72 -16.83 0.07
N PHE A 223 -3.65 -17.29 -0.60
CA PHE A 223 -3.11 -16.64 -1.78
C PHE A 223 -4.13 -16.60 -2.92
N GLY A 224 -4.97 -17.62 -3.07
CA GLY A 224 -6.07 -17.65 -4.02
C GLY A 224 -7.11 -16.56 -3.76
N VAL A 225 -7.53 -16.38 -2.51
CA VAL A 225 -8.46 -15.31 -2.12
C VAL A 225 -7.86 -13.94 -2.36
N LEU A 226 -6.59 -13.71 -1.95
CA LEU A 226 -5.90 -12.44 -2.21
C LEU A 226 -5.79 -12.14 -3.71
N THR A 227 -5.55 -13.16 -4.54
CA THR A 227 -5.55 -13.06 -6.00
C THR A 227 -6.90 -12.54 -6.51
N VAL A 228 -8.01 -13.17 -6.10
CA VAL A 228 -9.36 -12.80 -6.54
C VAL A 228 -9.71 -11.37 -6.10
N VAL A 229 -9.43 -11.03 -4.84
CA VAL A 229 -9.66 -9.68 -4.30
C VAL A 229 -8.91 -8.63 -5.13
N LEU A 230 -7.65 -8.89 -5.47
CA LEU A 230 -6.85 -7.93 -6.23
C LEU A 230 -7.29 -7.84 -7.69
N ILE A 231 -7.72 -8.95 -8.32
CA ILE A 231 -8.33 -8.93 -9.66
C ILE A 231 -9.56 -8.03 -9.69
N VAL A 232 -10.47 -8.18 -8.71
CA VAL A 232 -11.68 -7.36 -8.62
C VAL A 232 -11.32 -5.89 -8.43
N ALA A 233 -10.35 -5.59 -7.56
CA ALA A 233 -9.89 -4.22 -7.32
C ALA A 233 -9.29 -3.58 -8.58
N VAL A 234 -8.46 -4.32 -9.33
CA VAL A 234 -7.89 -3.86 -10.62
C VAL A 234 -8.98 -3.66 -11.67
N ALA A 235 -9.97 -4.55 -11.74
CA ALA A 235 -11.11 -4.42 -12.66
C ALA A 235 -11.95 -3.16 -12.36
N ILE A 236 -12.16 -2.82 -11.09
CA ILE A 236 -12.81 -1.57 -10.69
C ILE A 236 -11.94 -0.37 -11.06
N TYR A 237 -10.65 -0.42 -10.72
CA TYR A 237 -9.69 0.65 -10.99
C TYR A 237 -9.47 0.92 -12.47
N SER A 238 -9.54 -0.10 -13.31
CA SER A 238 -9.37 0.03 -14.76
C SER A 238 -10.38 1.02 -15.39
N ARG A 239 -11.52 1.26 -14.72
CA ARG A 239 -12.54 2.24 -15.13
C ARG A 239 -12.18 3.68 -14.75
N SER A 240 -11.12 3.92 -13.96
CA SER A 240 -10.68 5.27 -13.62
C SER A 240 -10.10 5.99 -14.84
N GLN A 241 -10.21 7.31 -14.87
CA GLN A 241 -9.51 8.13 -15.86
C GLN A 241 -8.06 8.32 -15.42
N ASP A 242 -7.12 8.25 -16.34
CA ASP A 242 -5.71 8.52 -16.04
C ASP A 242 -5.48 10.01 -15.76
N VAL A 243 -4.56 10.30 -14.86
CA VAL A 243 -4.07 11.65 -14.57
C VAL A 243 -2.62 11.72 -15.03
N LYS A 244 -2.40 12.40 -16.16
CA LYS A 244 -1.09 12.47 -16.79
C LYS A 244 -0.22 13.53 -16.11
N PRO A 245 1.04 13.21 -15.78
CA PRO A 245 2.00 14.18 -15.26
C PRO A 245 2.20 15.41 -16.18
N SER A 246 2.14 15.22 -17.50
CA SER A 246 2.27 16.30 -18.47
C SER A 246 1.17 17.36 -18.36
N ASP A 247 -0.07 16.96 -18.05
CA ASP A 247 -1.21 17.88 -17.91
C ASP A 247 -1.08 18.71 -16.62
N GLU A 248 -0.63 18.10 -15.52
CA GLU A 248 -0.35 18.81 -14.27
C GLU A 248 0.76 19.87 -14.47
N MET A 249 1.84 19.52 -15.19
CA MET A 249 2.92 20.45 -15.48
C MET A 249 2.48 21.63 -16.35
N ARG A 250 1.57 21.40 -17.31
CA ARG A 250 0.99 22.47 -18.16
C ARG A 250 0.12 23.41 -17.32
N ALA A 251 -0.74 22.86 -16.46
CA ALA A 251 -1.57 23.66 -15.58
C ALA A 251 -0.75 24.57 -14.63
N CYS A 252 0.32 24.02 -14.03
CA CYS A 252 1.23 24.77 -13.18
C CYS A 252 1.95 25.92 -13.94
N ARG A 253 2.34 25.71 -15.19
CA ARG A 253 2.96 26.76 -16.02
C ARG A 253 1.98 27.89 -16.30
N GLN A 254 0.76 27.56 -16.70
CA GLN A 254 -0.28 28.56 -16.97
C GLN A 254 -0.62 29.42 -15.75
N GLN A 255 -0.63 28.83 -14.55
CA GLN A 255 -0.84 29.56 -13.29
C GLN A 255 0.32 30.47 -12.91
N ARG A 256 1.53 30.16 -13.35
CA ARG A 256 2.73 30.96 -13.08
C ARG A 256 2.87 32.16 -14.04
N ASP A 257 2.32 32.04 -15.25
CA ASP A 257 2.41 33.05 -16.32
C ASP A 257 1.20 34.01 -16.30
N ALA A 258 0.18 33.74 -15.44
CA ALA A 258 -1.00 34.59 -15.21
C ALA A 258 -0.85 35.42 -13.94
#